data_1efd7b4a3262f2aa5830760584f12cb2
#
_entry.id   1efd7b4a3262f2aa5830760584f12cb2
#
_cell.length_a   1.000
_cell.length_b   1.000
_cell.length_c   1.000
_cell.angle_alpha   90.00
_cell.angle_beta   90.00
_cell.angle_gamma   90.00
#
_symmetry.space_group_name_H-M   'P 1'
#
loop_
_entity.id
_entity.type
_entity.pdbx_description
1 polymer ?
#
loop_
_entity_poly.entity_id
_entity_poly.type
_entity_poly.pdbx_seq_one_letter_code
_entity_poly.pdbx_strand_id
1 'polypeptide(L)'
;MAILYYDEKKLFQLNTENTTYVIGLSPEGYVGHVYYGPLLHGEPDLYPLRMDEPPFTPSVNKREKSSFLDRFPMEYPTGGVGDYRESCLNIRNAQGRMGCEIFFDSYEIFKGKRPLTGLPASFGTEDEVETLEITCKDPVLDLVVVLSYSVFTKENVITRSVRVKNEGSEALKVEKIYSACLDMDNEDFEILSLHGSWGRERHIQQGALRYGKQLVSSGKGESSHQEHPFVALVTPGTDQERGEVYAMHFVYSGNFIGQVERCQFDTVRMV
;
A
#
# COMPACT_ATOMS: atom_id res chain seq x y z
N MET A 1 2.60 22.56 6.55
CA MET A 1 1.87 21.36 6.99
C MET A 1 1.88 20.42 5.82
N ALA A 2 2.53 19.27 5.97
CA ALA A 2 2.66 18.30 4.88
C ALA A 2 1.39 17.44 4.73
N ILE A 3 0.61 17.33 5.82
CA ILE A 3 -0.58 16.47 5.85
C ILE A 3 -1.81 17.31 6.15
N LEU A 4 -2.83 17.19 5.30
CA LEU A 4 -4.12 17.87 5.42
C LEU A 4 -5.25 16.85 5.45
N TYR A 5 -6.30 17.10 6.20
CA TYR A 5 -7.54 16.32 6.19
C TYR A 5 -8.72 17.21 5.83
N TYR A 6 -9.48 16.79 4.84
CA TYR A 6 -10.68 17.46 4.36
C TYR A 6 -11.91 16.65 4.81
N ASP A 7 -12.53 17.09 5.90
CA ASP A 7 -13.60 16.31 6.54
C ASP A 7 -14.85 16.16 5.67
N GLU A 8 -15.21 17.18 4.91
CA GLU A 8 -16.37 17.12 4.01
C GLU A 8 -16.20 16.11 2.88
N LYS A 9 -14.96 15.97 2.37
CA LYS A 9 -14.62 15.05 1.28
C LYS A 9 -14.10 13.72 1.77
N LYS A 10 -13.82 13.59 3.08
CA LYS A 10 -13.19 12.40 3.68
C LYS A 10 -11.87 12.03 3.00
N LEU A 11 -11.01 13.04 2.72
CA LEU A 11 -9.73 12.89 2.05
C LEU A 11 -8.57 13.32 2.96
N PHE A 12 -7.51 12.53 2.95
CA PHE A 12 -6.19 12.90 3.46
C PHE A 12 -5.29 13.24 2.28
N GLN A 13 -4.67 14.41 2.31
CA GLN A 13 -3.68 14.85 1.32
C GLN A 13 -2.31 14.95 1.99
N LEU A 14 -1.36 14.20 1.48
CA LEU A 14 0.02 14.14 1.96
C LEU A 14 0.92 14.75 0.89
N ASN A 15 1.57 15.86 1.22
CA ASN A 15 2.40 16.61 0.28
C ASN A 15 3.87 16.52 0.65
N THR A 16 4.69 16.16 -0.32
CA THR A 16 6.12 16.45 -0.31
C THR A 16 6.38 17.77 -1.05
N GLU A 17 7.63 18.09 -1.31
CA GLU A 17 7.98 19.29 -2.09
C GLU A 17 7.48 19.22 -3.53
N ASN A 18 7.44 18.02 -4.13
CA ASN A 18 7.13 17.83 -5.55
C ASN A 18 5.98 16.86 -5.83
N THR A 19 5.50 16.13 -4.84
CA THR A 19 4.45 15.12 -5.03
C THR A 19 3.33 15.26 -4.04
N THR A 20 2.17 14.76 -4.42
CA THR A 20 0.99 14.59 -3.57
C THR A 20 0.55 13.13 -3.57
N TYR A 21 0.22 12.63 -2.39
CA TYR A 21 -0.41 11.33 -2.17
C TYR A 21 -1.78 11.56 -1.51
N VAL A 22 -2.85 11.04 -2.08
CA VAL A 22 -4.22 11.24 -1.57
C VAL A 22 -4.86 9.91 -1.21
N ILE A 23 -5.39 9.86 0.02
CA ILE A 23 -6.13 8.73 0.57
C ILE A 23 -7.57 9.17 0.79
N GLY A 24 -8.54 8.35 0.42
CA GLY A 24 -9.95 8.63 0.60
C GLY A 24 -10.65 7.55 1.43
N LEU A 25 -11.75 7.95 2.07
CA LEU A 25 -12.62 7.04 2.81
C LEU A 25 -13.90 6.83 2.02
N SER A 26 -14.25 5.56 1.75
CA SER A 26 -15.53 5.24 1.12
C SER A 26 -16.69 5.39 2.13
N PRO A 27 -17.94 5.54 1.66
CA PRO A 27 -19.11 5.58 2.53
C PRO A 27 -19.27 4.31 3.40
N GLU A 28 -18.75 3.19 2.94
CA GLU A 28 -18.76 1.92 3.67
C GLU A 28 -17.65 1.82 4.74
N GLY A 29 -16.70 2.76 4.73
CA GLY A 29 -15.59 2.81 5.68
C GLY A 29 -14.29 2.18 5.18
N TYR A 30 -14.19 1.82 3.91
CA TYR A 30 -12.90 1.36 3.35
C TYR A 30 -11.95 2.52 3.11
N VAL A 31 -10.67 2.27 3.34
CA VAL A 31 -9.58 3.22 3.07
C VAL A 31 -9.03 2.93 1.68
N GLY A 32 -9.18 3.89 0.77
CA GLY A 32 -8.81 3.74 -0.62
C GLY A 32 -7.71 4.69 -1.06
N HIS A 33 -6.91 4.24 -2.03
CA HIS A 33 -5.97 5.07 -2.76
C HIS A 33 -6.73 5.95 -3.76
N VAL A 34 -6.36 7.23 -3.85
CA VAL A 34 -7.04 8.17 -4.75
C VAL A 34 -6.08 8.75 -5.77
N TYR A 35 -4.89 9.12 -5.34
CA TYR A 35 -3.91 9.76 -6.20
C TYR A 35 -2.49 9.62 -5.66
N TYR A 36 -1.53 9.41 -6.54
CA TYR A 36 -0.12 9.60 -6.28
C TYR A 36 0.54 10.13 -7.55
N GLY A 37 1.15 11.30 -7.48
CA GLY A 37 1.75 11.93 -8.64
C GLY A 37 2.30 13.32 -8.33
N PRO A 38 2.45 14.20 -9.34
CA PRO A 38 2.91 15.58 -9.19
C PRO A 38 2.12 16.36 -8.13
N LEU A 39 2.76 17.35 -7.51
CA LEU A 39 2.18 18.17 -6.47
C LEU A 39 0.86 18.82 -6.90
N LEU A 40 -0.21 18.56 -6.17
CA LEU A 40 -1.50 19.21 -6.34
C LEU A 40 -1.56 20.48 -5.49
N HIS A 41 -1.96 21.59 -6.09
CA HIS A 41 -2.15 22.84 -5.41
C HIS A 41 -3.60 23.00 -4.95
N GLY A 42 -3.78 23.22 -3.66
CA GLY A 42 -5.09 23.42 -3.05
C GLY A 42 -5.81 22.10 -2.69
N GLU A 43 -7.09 22.24 -2.42
CA GLU A 43 -7.94 21.12 -2.02
C GLU A 43 -8.24 20.22 -3.24
N PRO A 44 -7.96 18.93 -3.17
CA PRO A 44 -8.23 18.02 -4.28
C PRO A 44 -9.73 17.79 -4.45
N ASP A 45 -10.18 17.76 -5.70
CA ASP A 45 -11.55 17.38 -6.05
C ASP A 45 -11.58 15.96 -6.62
N LEU A 46 -11.10 15.02 -5.81
CA LEU A 46 -10.91 13.62 -6.16
C LEU A 46 -11.69 12.75 -5.17
N TYR A 47 -12.17 11.60 -5.63
CA TYR A 47 -12.86 10.63 -4.80
C TYR A 47 -12.28 9.24 -4.99
N PRO A 48 -12.34 8.36 -3.98
CA PRO A 48 -12.00 6.96 -4.17
C PRO A 48 -12.85 6.37 -5.30
N LEU A 49 -12.20 5.74 -6.26
CA LEU A 49 -12.88 5.17 -7.42
C LEU A 49 -13.67 3.93 -7.00
N ARG A 50 -14.97 4.11 -6.80
CA ARG A 50 -15.91 3.02 -6.69
C ARG A 50 -16.53 2.75 -8.05
N MET A 51 -16.23 1.58 -8.62
CA MET A 51 -16.87 1.11 -9.84
C MET A 51 -17.71 -0.12 -9.52
N ASP A 52 -19.02 0.03 -9.59
CA ASP A 52 -19.96 -1.07 -9.36
C ASP A 52 -19.96 -2.01 -10.57
N GLU A 53 -19.75 -3.29 -10.29
CA GLU A 53 -19.73 -4.36 -11.29
C GLU A 53 -20.89 -5.33 -11.09
N PRO A 54 -21.30 -6.09 -12.13
CA PRO A 54 -22.20 -7.22 -11.95
C PRO A 54 -21.68 -8.17 -10.87
N PRO A 55 -22.55 -8.82 -10.07
CA PRO A 55 -22.16 -9.50 -8.84
C PRO A 55 -21.47 -10.84 -9.11
N PHE A 56 -20.25 -10.83 -9.58
CA PHE A 56 -19.35 -11.99 -9.57
C PHE A 56 -18.59 -12.13 -8.26
N THR A 57 -18.61 -11.08 -7.42
CA THR A 57 -18.02 -11.04 -6.09
C THR A 57 -19.12 -10.81 -5.04
N PRO A 58 -18.90 -11.18 -3.78
CA PRO A 58 -19.84 -10.87 -2.71
C PRO A 58 -20.07 -9.37 -2.57
N SER A 59 -21.32 -8.94 -2.50
CA SER A 59 -21.66 -7.56 -2.18
C SER A 59 -21.60 -7.34 -0.67
N VAL A 60 -21.08 -6.20 -0.24
CA VAL A 60 -21.10 -5.77 1.17
C VAL A 60 -22.51 -5.49 1.69
N ASN A 61 -23.40 -5.13 0.79
CA ASN A 61 -24.81 -4.90 1.11
C ASN A 61 -25.66 -6.03 0.53
N LYS A 62 -26.36 -6.79 1.38
CA LYS A 62 -27.24 -7.89 0.97
C LYS A 62 -28.34 -7.51 -0.02
N ARG A 63 -28.67 -6.23 -0.15
CA ARG A 63 -29.67 -5.70 -1.09
C ARG A 63 -29.09 -5.21 -2.41
N GLU A 64 -27.78 -5.01 -2.47
CA GLU A 64 -27.11 -4.59 -3.69
C GLU A 64 -26.94 -5.76 -4.65
N LYS A 65 -27.12 -5.49 -5.93
CA LYS A 65 -26.90 -6.45 -7.02
C LYS A 65 -25.57 -6.25 -7.72
N SER A 66 -24.73 -5.38 -7.18
CA SER A 66 -23.39 -5.07 -7.68
C SER A 66 -22.35 -5.27 -6.59
N SER A 67 -21.12 -5.45 -6.98
CA SER A 67 -19.96 -5.46 -6.10
C SER A 67 -18.90 -4.50 -6.64
N PHE A 68 -17.96 -4.08 -5.81
CA PHE A 68 -16.92 -3.13 -6.21
C PHE A 68 -15.54 -3.47 -5.63
N LEU A 69 -15.46 -4.38 -4.66
CA LEU A 69 -14.24 -4.63 -3.90
C LEU A 69 -13.10 -5.19 -4.73
N ASP A 70 -13.40 -5.96 -5.78
CA ASP A 70 -12.41 -6.53 -6.68
C ASP A 70 -11.71 -5.49 -7.58
N ARG A 71 -12.26 -4.28 -7.67
CA ARG A 71 -11.68 -3.14 -8.40
C ARG A 71 -11.28 -1.97 -7.50
N PHE A 72 -11.87 -1.86 -6.31
CA PHE A 72 -11.63 -0.73 -5.43
C PHE A 72 -10.14 -0.62 -5.08
N PRO A 73 -9.51 0.55 -5.27
CA PRO A 73 -8.09 0.75 -5.00
C PRO A 73 -7.84 0.82 -3.49
N MET A 74 -7.64 -0.34 -2.86
CA MET A 74 -7.42 -0.43 -1.42
C MET A 74 -6.05 0.10 -1.01
N GLU A 75 -5.99 0.91 0.04
CA GLU A 75 -4.72 1.29 0.68
C GLU A 75 -4.06 0.12 1.42
N TYR A 76 -4.87 -0.78 1.97
CA TYR A 76 -4.36 -1.98 2.64
C TYR A 76 -5.36 -3.13 2.52
N PRO A 77 -5.32 -3.88 1.40
CA PRO A 77 -6.27 -4.97 1.16
C PRO A 77 -6.03 -6.14 2.11
N THR A 78 -7.13 -6.72 2.59
CA THR A 78 -7.13 -7.90 3.45
C THR A 78 -7.76 -9.09 2.74
N GLY A 79 -7.37 -10.30 3.13
CA GLY A 79 -7.85 -11.51 2.47
C GLY A 79 -9.25 -11.94 2.89
N GLY A 80 -10.06 -12.40 1.93
CA GLY A 80 -11.35 -13.03 2.17
C GLY A 80 -12.58 -12.12 2.09
N VAL A 81 -12.42 -10.89 1.55
CA VAL A 81 -13.48 -9.88 1.52
C VAL A 81 -14.06 -9.59 0.14
N GLY A 82 -13.62 -10.30 -0.89
CA GLY A 82 -14.12 -10.12 -2.27
C GLY A 82 -13.17 -9.35 -3.19
N ASP A 83 -12.03 -8.89 -2.69
CA ASP A 83 -10.88 -8.51 -3.51
C ASP A 83 -10.01 -9.76 -3.74
N TYR A 84 -9.88 -10.18 -5.00
CA TYR A 84 -9.13 -11.39 -5.38
C TYR A 84 -7.69 -11.10 -5.84
N ARG A 85 -7.31 -9.83 -5.89
CA ARG A 85 -5.92 -9.40 -6.10
C ARG A 85 -5.09 -9.71 -4.84
N GLU A 86 -3.79 -9.50 -4.91
CA GLU A 86 -2.92 -9.75 -3.76
C GLU A 86 -3.35 -8.97 -2.52
N SER A 87 -3.55 -9.69 -1.42
CA SER A 87 -3.86 -9.11 -0.12
C SER A 87 -2.61 -8.79 0.69
N CYS A 88 -2.62 -7.70 1.44
CA CYS A 88 -1.52 -7.32 2.33
C CYS A 88 -1.56 -8.06 3.67
N LEU A 89 -2.74 -8.46 4.13
CA LEU A 89 -2.91 -9.13 5.41
C LEU A 89 -3.81 -10.35 5.28
N ASN A 90 -3.31 -11.51 5.71
CA ASN A 90 -4.10 -12.73 5.86
C ASN A 90 -4.06 -13.20 7.32
N ILE A 91 -5.23 -13.31 7.90
CA ILE A 91 -5.41 -13.76 9.29
C ILE A 91 -6.19 -15.07 9.29
N ARG A 92 -5.74 -16.00 10.12
CA ARG A 92 -6.45 -17.25 10.43
C ARG A 92 -6.84 -17.25 11.90
N ASN A 93 -8.12 -17.45 12.19
CA ASN A 93 -8.61 -17.58 13.56
C ASN A 93 -8.36 -18.99 14.14
N ALA A 94 -8.70 -19.19 15.41
CA ALA A 94 -8.48 -20.44 16.12
C ALA A 94 -9.27 -21.64 15.50
N GLN A 95 -10.37 -21.37 14.80
CA GLN A 95 -11.17 -22.38 14.10
C GLN A 95 -10.67 -22.70 12.69
N GLY A 96 -9.53 -22.10 12.28
CA GLY A 96 -8.93 -22.30 10.97
C GLY A 96 -9.58 -21.50 9.84
N ARG A 97 -10.53 -20.62 10.14
CA ARG A 97 -11.21 -19.77 9.15
C ARG A 97 -10.28 -18.62 8.77
N MET A 98 -10.23 -18.32 7.47
CA MET A 98 -9.56 -17.16 6.92
C MET A 98 -10.60 -16.12 6.53
N GLY A 99 -10.30 -14.87 6.81
CA GLY A 99 -11.12 -13.71 6.49
C GLY A 99 -10.82 -12.60 7.50
N CYS A 100 -10.52 -11.44 6.99
CA CYS A 100 -10.25 -10.23 7.76
C CYS A 100 -10.78 -9.05 6.96
N GLU A 101 -11.64 -8.26 7.56
CA GLU A 101 -12.23 -7.09 6.91
C GLU A 101 -12.08 -5.88 7.81
N ILE A 102 -11.27 -4.94 7.37
CA ILE A 102 -10.94 -3.76 8.16
C ILE A 102 -11.64 -2.51 7.64
N PHE A 103 -12.17 -1.72 8.57
CA PHE A 103 -12.84 -0.47 8.30
C PHE A 103 -12.14 0.67 9.04
N PHE A 104 -12.17 1.86 8.47
CA PHE A 104 -11.70 3.07 9.12
C PHE A 104 -12.37 3.27 10.48
N ASP A 105 -11.57 3.57 11.50
CA ASP A 105 -12.05 3.87 12.86
C ASP A 105 -11.68 5.31 13.25
N SER A 106 -10.41 5.64 13.16
CA SER A 106 -9.89 6.95 13.59
C SER A 106 -8.55 7.27 12.92
N TYR A 107 -8.08 8.49 13.11
CA TYR A 107 -6.75 8.90 12.63
C TYR A 107 -6.08 9.84 13.63
N GLU A 108 -4.76 9.95 13.51
CA GLU A 108 -3.93 10.93 14.21
C GLU A 108 -2.92 11.53 13.25
N ILE A 109 -2.72 12.85 13.32
CA ILE A 109 -1.64 13.56 12.61
C ILE A 109 -0.73 14.18 13.66
N PHE A 110 0.57 13.93 13.56
CA PHE A 110 1.55 14.44 14.50
C PHE A 110 2.89 14.72 13.83
N LYS A 111 3.70 15.59 14.48
CA LYS A 111 5.06 15.88 14.04
C LYS A 111 6.03 14.78 14.46
N GLY A 112 7.04 14.54 13.62
CA GLY A 112 8.02 13.47 13.84
C GLY A 112 7.54 12.10 13.40
N LYS A 113 8.31 11.09 13.76
CA LYS A 113 8.06 9.69 13.42
C LYS A 113 8.25 8.79 14.65
N ARG A 114 7.27 7.96 14.93
CA ARG A 114 7.39 6.96 16.01
C ARG A 114 8.43 5.89 15.64
N PRO A 115 9.29 5.47 16.56
CA PRO A 115 10.27 4.42 16.31
C PRO A 115 9.60 3.08 16.07
N LEU A 116 10.19 2.27 15.19
CA LEU A 116 9.81 0.87 14.99
C LEU A 116 10.71 0.00 15.86
N THR A 117 10.22 -0.40 17.04
CA THR A 117 11.01 -1.16 17.99
C THR A 117 11.46 -2.51 17.42
N GLY A 118 12.78 -2.74 17.38
CA GLY A 118 13.38 -3.99 16.90
C GLY A 118 13.40 -4.17 15.39
N LEU A 119 13.04 -3.15 14.61
CA LEU A 119 13.04 -3.17 13.15
C LEU A 119 13.93 -2.06 12.59
N PRO A 120 14.55 -2.27 11.43
CA PRO A 120 15.17 -1.19 10.67
C PRO A 120 14.12 -0.14 10.31
N ALA A 121 14.50 1.13 10.37
CA ALA A 121 13.59 2.23 10.07
C ALA A 121 14.33 3.46 9.57
N SER A 122 13.61 4.35 8.88
CA SER A 122 14.04 5.73 8.71
C SER A 122 13.79 6.51 10.00
N PHE A 123 14.59 7.51 10.24
CA PHE A 123 14.47 8.41 11.38
C PHE A 123 14.12 9.81 10.87
N GLY A 124 13.34 10.56 11.64
CA GLY A 124 13.01 11.93 11.34
C GLY A 124 12.55 12.66 12.61
N THR A 125 13.03 13.88 12.77
CA THR A 125 12.67 14.77 13.88
C THR A 125 11.32 15.44 13.63
N GLU A 126 10.80 16.15 14.62
CA GLU A 126 9.54 16.90 14.50
C GLU A 126 9.59 18.03 13.45
N ASP A 127 10.78 18.52 13.13
CA ASP A 127 10.98 19.57 12.11
C ASP A 127 11.14 19.01 10.68
N GLU A 128 11.41 17.71 10.55
CA GLU A 128 11.69 17.05 9.26
C GLU A 128 10.50 16.27 8.72
N VAL A 129 9.67 15.73 9.61
CA VAL A 129 8.65 14.74 9.28
C VAL A 129 7.32 15.07 9.93
N GLU A 130 6.24 14.91 9.18
CA GLU A 130 4.88 14.84 9.69
C GLU A 130 4.31 13.45 9.40
N THR A 131 3.61 12.86 10.36
CA THR A 131 3.10 11.48 10.26
C THR A 131 1.58 11.45 10.40
N LEU A 132 0.94 10.73 9.48
CA LEU A 132 -0.46 10.30 9.58
C LEU A 132 -0.49 8.84 10.03
N GLU A 133 -1.25 8.53 11.08
CA GLU A 133 -1.64 7.18 11.44
C GLU A 133 -3.14 7.02 11.24
N ILE A 134 -3.54 6.08 10.39
CA ILE A 134 -4.94 5.69 10.18
C ILE A 134 -5.17 4.38 10.93
N THR A 135 -6.11 4.38 11.86
CA THR A 135 -6.52 3.19 12.58
C THR A 135 -7.74 2.57 11.91
N CYS A 136 -7.60 1.29 11.57
CA CYS A 136 -8.69 0.47 11.03
C CYS A 136 -8.97 -0.68 11.98
N LYS A 137 -10.23 -1.17 11.99
CA LYS A 137 -10.67 -2.29 12.84
C LYS A 137 -11.42 -3.33 12.05
N ASP A 138 -11.17 -4.59 12.40
CA ASP A 138 -12.07 -5.70 12.06
C ASP A 138 -12.95 -5.99 13.29
N PRO A 139 -14.26 -5.71 13.21
CA PRO A 139 -15.16 -5.86 14.36
C PRO A 139 -15.50 -7.31 14.69
N VAL A 140 -15.18 -8.26 13.81
CA VAL A 140 -15.46 -9.70 14.01
C VAL A 140 -14.28 -10.38 14.71
N LEU A 141 -13.08 -9.96 14.37
CA LEU A 141 -11.83 -10.53 14.92
C LEU A 141 -11.30 -9.73 16.10
N ASP A 142 -11.88 -8.59 16.45
CA ASP A 142 -11.34 -7.61 17.40
C ASP A 142 -9.87 -7.26 17.05
N LEU A 143 -9.60 -7.11 15.75
CA LEU A 143 -8.27 -6.82 15.22
C LEU A 143 -8.15 -5.34 14.91
N VAL A 144 -7.05 -4.74 15.33
CA VAL A 144 -6.69 -3.35 15.01
C VAL A 144 -5.49 -3.34 14.07
N VAL A 145 -5.62 -2.57 12.99
CA VAL A 145 -4.55 -2.33 12.02
C VAL A 145 -4.29 -0.83 11.94
N VAL A 146 -3.05 -0.42 12.21
CA VAL A 146 -2.64 0.97 12.10
C VAL A 146 -1.73 1.13 10.90
N LEU A 147 -2.18 1.93 9.94
CA LEU A 147 -1.42 2.32 8.75
C LEU A 147 -0.70 3.64 9.03
N SER A 148 0.62 3.63 9.00
CA SER A 148 1.45 4.80 9.29
C SER A 148 2.11 5.32 8.02
N TYR A 149 1.96 6.63 7.78
CA TYR A 149 2.52 7.36 6.63
C TYR A 149 3.35 8.52 7.17
N SER A 150 4.67 8.44 7.08
CA SER A 150 5.56 9.54 7.49
C SER A 150 6.11 10.26 6.26
N VAL A 151 5.78 11.54 6.14
CA VAL A 151 6.08 12.39 5.00
C VAL A 151 7.37 13.15 5.24
N PHE A 152 8.39 12.82 4.48
CA PHE A 152 9.67 13.51 4.41
C PHE A 152 9.61 14.53 3.27
N THR A 153 9.22 15.73 3.60
CA THR A 153 8.86 16.75 2.59
C THR A 153 10.00 17.10 1.66
N LYS A 154 11.19 17.37 2.20
CA LYS A 154 12.38 17.79 1.43
C LYS A 154 13.00 16.66 0.62
N GLU A 155 12.96 15.45 1.16
CA GLU A 155 13.50 14.25 0.53
C GLU A 155 12.58 13.69 -0.55
N ASN A 156 11.35 14.20 -0.63
CA ASN A 156 10.32 13.74 -1.57
C ASN A 156 9.96 12.26 -1.38
N VAL A 157 9.89 11.82 -0.13
CA VAL A 157 9.67 10.42 0.27
C VAL A 157 8.52 10.31 1.27
N ILE A 158 7.70 9.28 1.11
CA ILE A 158 6.71 8.86 2.10
C ILE A 158 7.12 7.47 2.59
N THR A 159 7.43 7.33 3.89
CA THR A 159 7.70 6.01 4.46
C THR A 159 6.43 5.42 5.04
N ARG A 160 6.25 4.11 4.85
CA ARG A 160 5.06 3.37 5.29
C ARG A 160 5.44 2.27 6.27
N SER A 161 4.60 2.07 7.27
CA SER A 161 4.67 0.92 8.17
C SER A 161 3.27 0.53 8.64
N VAL A 162 3.14 -0.73 9.07
CA VAL A 162 1.87 -1.27 9.54
C VAL A 162 2.07 -1.90 10.91
N ARG A 163 1.16 -1.62 11.84
CA ARG A 163 1.05 -2.33 13.12
C ARG A 163 -0.26 -3.09 13.16
N VAL A 164 -0.19 -4.36 13.54
CA VAL A 164 -1.35 -5.22 13.73
C VAL A 164 -1.42 -5.61 15.20
N LYS A 165 -2.57 -5.39 15.84
CA LYS A 165 -2.81 -5.68 17.24
C LYS A 165 -4.07 -6.53 17.37
N ASN A 166 -3.95 -7.66 18.03
CA ASN A 166 -5.09 -8.45 18.46
C ASN A 166 -5.61 -7.89 19.80
N GLU A 167 -6.80 -7.32 19.80
CA GLU A 167 -7.47 -6.82 21.00
C GLU A 167 -8.50 -7.83 21.55
N GLY A 168 -8.78 -8.89 20.77
CA GLY A 168 -9.65 -9.98 21.18
C GLY A 168 -9.00 -10.97 22.14
N SER A 169 -9.79 -11.88 22.66
CA SER A 169 -9.36 -12.93 23.57
C SER A 169 -8.85 -14.19 22.87
N GLU A 170 -9.19 -14.40 21.60
CA GLU A 170 -8.75 -15.56 20.84
C GLU A 170 -7.40 -15.32 20.16
N ALA A 171 -6.60 -16.38 20.08
CA ALA A 171 -5.33 -16.32 19.34
C ALA A 171 -5.60 -16.23 17.83
N LEU A 172 -4.93 -15.31 17.17
CA LEU A 172 -4.95 -15.14 15.74
C LEU A 172 -3.59 -15.50 15.14
N LYS A 173 -3.59 -16.19 14.00
CA LYS A 173 -2.38 -16.49 13.26
C LYS A 173 -2.25 -15.56 12.06
N VAL A 174 -1.16 -14.80 12.01
CA VAL A 174 -0.78 -14.02 10.83
C VAL A 174 -0.14 -14.96 9.82
N GLU A 175 -0.81 -15.20 8.71
CA GLU A 175 -0.30 -16.05 7.62
C GLU A 175 0.55 -15.24 6.64
N LYS A 176 0.21 -13.96 6.45
CA LYS A 176 0.91 -13.01 5.59
C LYS A 176 0.72 -11.60 6.10
N ILE A 177 1.77 -10.79 5.98
CA ILE A 177 1.73 -9.35 6.23
C ILE A 177 2.70 -8.63 5.28
N TYR A 178 2.21 -7.63 4.57
CA TYR A 178 3.00 -6.67 3.81
C TYR A 178 2.97 -5.30 4.48
N SER A 179 3.95 -4.46 4.18
CA SER A 179 4.09 -3.14 4.84
C SER A 179 3.34 -2.03 4.12
N ALA A 180 3.03 -2.22 2.83
CA ALA A 180 2.41 -1.22 1.98
C ALA A 180 1.65 -1.85 0.82
N CYS A 181 0.73 -1.07 0.26
CA CYS A 181 0.07 -1.34 -1.01
C CYS A 181 -0.04 -0.03 -1.79
N LEU A 182 0.07 -0.10 -3.09
CA LEU A 182 -0.24 0.99 -4.01
C LEU A 182 -1.02 0.40 -5.18
N ASP A 183 -2.28 0.80 -5.29
CA ASP A 183 -3.16 0.46 -6.41
C ASP A 183 -3.22 1.63 -7.38
N MET A 184 -3.02 1.38 -8.66
CA MET A 184 -3.02 2.38 -9.72
C MET A 184 -3.72 1.85 -10.97
N ASP A 185 -4.23 2.76 -11.79
CA ASP A 185 -4.55 2.39 -13.17
C ASP A 185 -3.26 2.09 -13.93
N ASN A 186 -3.34 1.19 -14.91
CA ASN A 186 -2.17 0.87 -15.72
C ASN A 186 -1.98 1.93 -16.82
N GLU A 187 -0.81 2.52 -16.85
CA GLU A 187 -0.37 3.45 -17.89
C GLU A 187 0.67 2.82 -18.82
N ASP A 188 0.42 1.56 -19.20
CA ASP A 188 1.36 0.73 -19.98
C ASP A 188 2.73 0.57 -19.28
N PHE A 189 2.72 0.56 -17.96
CA PHE A 189 3.94 0.47 -17.15
C PHE A 189 4.84 -0.69 -17.53
N GLU A 190 6.12 -0.44 -17.41
CA GLU A 190 7.16 -1.45 -17.35
C GLU A 190 7.57 -1.66 -15.87
N ILE A 191 7.93 -2.89 -15.52
CA ILE A 191 8.50 -3.19 -14.21
C ILE A 191 10.02 -3.07 -14.26
N LEU A 192 10.59 -2.36 -13.28
CA LEU A 192 12.03 -2.23 -13.09
C LEU A 192 12.42 -2.84 -11.76
N SER A 193 13.44 -3.70 -11.77
CA SER A 193 13.99 -4.36 -10.60
C SER A 193 15.51 -4.48 -10.71
N LEU A 194 16.17 -4.81 -9.60
CA LEU A 194 17.64 -4.83 -9.50
C LEU A 194 18.10 -6.22 -9.09
N HIS A 195 18.88 -6.86 -9.96
CA HIS A 195 19.36 -8.22 -9.80
C HIS A 195 20.88 -8.30 -9.93
N GLY A 196 21.45 -9.43 -9.59
CA GLY A 196 22.85 -9.65 -9.83
C GLY A 196 23.47 -10.81 -9.06
N SER A 197 24.78 -10.73 -8.89
CA SER A 197 25.58 -11.64 -8.12
C SER A 197 26.80 -10.91 -7.57
N TRP A 198 27.57 -11.56 -6.73
CA TRP A 198 28.82 -10.98 -6.25
C TRP A 198 29.73 -10.53 -7.41
N GLY A 199 30.20 -9.29 -7.35
CA GLY A 199 30.96 -8.63 -8.42
C GLY A 199 30.11 -8.16 -9.60
N ARG A 200 28.79 -8.34 -9.56
CA ARG A 200 27.82 -7.88 -10.57
C ARG A 200 26.48 -7.56 -9.90
N GLU A 201 26.51 -6.69 -8.92
CA GLU A 201 25.34 -6.35 -8.11
C GLU A 201 24.47 -5.29 -8.80
N ARG A 202 23.17 -5.34 -8.54
CA ARG A 202 22.18 -4.32 -8.90
C ARG A 202 22.10 -3.99 -10.39
N HIS A 203 22.25 -4.99 -11.25
CA HIS A 203 21.94 -4.80 -12.66
C HIS A 203 20.45 -4.50 -12.82
N ILE A 204 20.15 -3.44 -13.57
CA ILE A 204 18.79 -3.05 -13.89
C ILE A 204 18.20 -4.11 -14.82
N GLN A 205 17.04 -4.63 -14.43
CA GLN A 205 16.16 -5.40 -15.28
C GLN A 205 14.86 -4.62 -15.45
N GLN A 206 14.55 -4.26 -16.68
CA GLN A 206 13.34 -3.54 -17.05
C GLN A 206 12.62 -4.30 -18.16
N GLY A 207 11.30 -4.35 -18.09
CA GLY A 207 10.49 -5.03 -19.10
C GLY A 207 9.01 -4.83 -18.89
N ALA A 208 8.24 -5.24 -19.89
CA ALA A 208 6.79 -5.07 -19.91
C ALA A 208 6.12 -5.72 -18.70
N LEU A 209 5.20 -4.98 -18.08
CA LEU A 209 4.34 -5.49 -17.05
C LEU A 209 3.29 -6.44 -17.65
N ARG A 210 3.37 -7.71 -17.27
CA ARG A 210 2.48 -8.77 -17.76
C ARG A 210 1.28 -8.96 -16.84
N TYR A 211 0.18 -9.48 -17.36
CA TYR A 211 -0.93 -9.94 -16.53
C TYR A 211 -0.50 -10.99 -15.51
N GLY A 212 -1.09 -10.91 -14.32
CA GLY A 212 -0.70 -11.72 -13.18
C GLY A 212 0.42 -11.10 -12.35
N LYS A 213 1.12 -11.93 -11.59
CA LYS A 213 2.08 -11.49 -10.56
C LYS A 213 3.51 -11.59 -11.03
N GLN A 214 4.28 -10.55 -10.81
CA GLN A 214 5.74 -10.52 -11.01
C GLN A 214 6.39 -10.23 -9.65
N LEU A 215 7.40 -11.01 -9.29
CA LEU A 215 7.96 -11.06 -7.95
C LEU A 215 9.41 -10.61 -7.93
N VAL A 216 9.77 -9.92 -6.84
CA VAL A 216 11.15 -9.69 -6.40
C VAL A 216 11.22 -10.20 -4.95
N SER A 217 12.06 -11.19 -4.67
CA SER A 217 12.04 -11.82 -3.34
C SER A 217 13.38 -12.43 -2.93
N SER A 218 13.61 -12.54 -1.63
CA SER A 218 14.71 -13.32 -1.09
C SER A 218 14.22 -14.23 0.03
N GLY A 219 14.53 -15.52 -0.07
CA GLY A 219 14.28 -16.53 0.98
C GLY A 219 15.56 -17.02 1.67
N LYS A 220 16.66 -16.26 1.58
CA LYS A 220 17.99 -16.65 2.06
C LYS A 220 18.26 -16.33 3.52
N GLY A 221 17.29 -15.75 4.22
CA GLY A 221 17.49 -15.21 5.58
C GLY A 221 18.02 -13.77 5.57
N GLU A 222 18.35 -13.24 4.40
CA GLU A 222 18.82 -11.88 4.19
C GLU A 222 18.32 -11.32 2.84
N SER A 223 18.17 -10.02 2.75
CA SER A 223 18.10 -9.33 1.46
C SER A 223 19.49 -9.37 0.83
N SER A 224 19.59 -9.69 -0.46
CA SER A 224 20.87 -9.93 -1.10
C SER A 224 21.02 -9.10 -2.37
N HIS A 225 22.26 -9.01 -2.87
CA HIS A 225 22.54 -8.38 -4.16
C HIS A 225 21.99 -9.17 -5.38
N GLN A 226 21.51 -10.39 -5.16
CA GLN A 226 20.87 -11.17 -6.22
C GLN A 226 19.46 -10.67 -6.52
N GLU A 227 18.73 -10.30 -5.44
CA GLU A 227 17.39 -9.75 -5.46
C GLU A 227 17.39 -8.55 -4.51
N HIS A 228 17.54 -7.36 -5.05
CA HIS A 228 17.49 -6.15 -4.22
C HIS A 228 16.04 -5.86 -3.79
N PRO A 229 15.79 -5.45 -2.54
CA PRO A 229 14.43 -5.16 -2.05
C PRO A 229 13.89 -3.84 -2.61
N PHE A 230 13.82 -3.75 -3.93
CA PHE A 230 13.40 -2.59 -4.70
C PHE A 230 12.60 -3.03 -5.93
N VAL A 231 11.49 -2.37 -6.17
CA VAL A 231 10.69 -2.52 -7.38
C VAL A 231 10.13 -1.17 -7.79
N ALA A 232 10.09 -0.91 -9.08
CA ALA A 232 9.47 0.29 -9.62
C ALA A 232 8.58 -0.02 -10.82
N LEU A 233 7.52 0.77 -10.95
CA LEU A 233 6.75 0.95 -12.17
C LEU A 233 7.30 2.18 -12.88
N VAL A 234 7.59 2.04 -14.16
CA VAL A 234 8.10 3.13 -14.98
C VAL A 234 7.24 3.30 -16.23
N THR A 235 6.97 4.53 -16.62
CA THR A 235 6.27 4.79 -17.88
C THR A 235 7.14 4.43 -19.08
N PRO A 236 6.58 4.04 -20.23
CA PRO A 236 7.36 3.66 -21.40
C PRO A 236 8.33 4.75 -21.84
N GLY A 237 9.57 4.36 -22.10
CA GLY A 237 10.61 5.28 -22.53
C GLY A 237 11.21 6.15 -21.42
N THR A 238 10.95 5.82 -20.15
CA THR A 238 11.60 6.46 -19.01
C THR A 238 13.09 6.22 -19.01
N ASP A 239 13.85 7.28 -18.82
CA ASP A 239 15.31 7.26 -18.66
C ASP A 239 15.74 8.10 -17.42
N GLN A 240 16.99 8.44 -17.29
CA GLN A 240 17.51 9.19 -16.14
C GLN A 240 17.08 10.67 -16.12
N GLU A 241 16.52 11.20 -17.19
CA GLU A 241 16.19 12.62 -17.33
C GLU A 241 14.70 12.88 -17.55
N ARG A 242 13.92 11.86 -17.90
CA ARG A 242 12.50 12.00 -18.22
C ARG A 242 11.70 10.73 -17.93
N GLY A 243 10.39 10.90 -17.82
CA GLY A 243 9.43 9.85 -17.53
C GLY A 243 8.98 9.88 -16.08
N GLU A 244 8.08 8.97 -15.73
CA GLU A 244 7.55 8.83 -14.39
C GLU A 244 7.97 7.50 -13.78
N VAL A 245 8.29 7.53 -12.49
CA VAL A 245 8.75 6.36 -11.73
C VAL A 245 8.02 6.31 -10.39
N TYR A 246 7.30 5.23 -10.15
CA TYR A 246 6.68 4.91 -8.87
C TYR A 246 7.43 3.75 -8.24
N ALA A 247 8.20 4.00 -7.20
CA ALA A 247 9.11 3.02 -6.64
C ALA A 247 8.81 2.70 -5.19
N MET A 248 8.98 1.43 -4.83
CA MET A 248 9.01 0.97 -3.45
C MET A 248 10.37 0.37 -3.13
N HIS A 249 10.94 0.81 -2.00
CA HIS A 249 12.13 0.24 -1.42
C HIS A 249 11.84 -0.29 -0.03
N PHE A 250 12.05 -1.58 0.20
CA PHE A 250 11.78 -2.21 1.49
C PHE A 250 12.99 -2.07 2.40
N VAL A 251 12.81 -1.36 3.52
CA VAL A 251 13.86 -1.13 4.52
C VAL A 251 13.87 -2.30 5.50
N TYR A 252 14.42 -3.42 5.06
CA TYR A 252 14.56 -4.64 5.86
C TYR A 252 15.70 -5.50 5.32
N SER A 253 16.38 -6.24 6.20
CA SER A 253 17.55 -7.05 5.84
C SER A 253 17.31 -8.55 5.84
N GLY A 254 16.11 -9.00 6.18
CA GLY A 254 15.73 -10.42 6.21
C GLY A 254 15.07 -10.89 4.90
N ASN A 255 14.32 -11.99 5.00
CA ASN A 255 13.49 -12.46 3.90
C ASN A 255 12.43 -11.43 3.53
N PHE A 256 12.20 -11.26 2.25
CA PHE A 256 11.19 -10.34 1.76
C PHE A 256 10.53 -10.84 0.48
N ILE A 257 9.36 -10.31 0.21
CA ILE A 257 8.66 -10.42 -1.06
C ILE A 257 8.16 -9.01 -1.40
N GLY A 258 8.51 -8.53 -2.59
CA GLY A 258 7.85 -7.43 -3.26
C GLY A 258 7.18 -7.97 -4.52
N GLN A 259 6.01 -7.50 -4.86
CA GLN A 259 5.35 -7.96 -6.08
C GLN A 259 4.54 -6.86 -6.75
N VAL A 260 4.37 -7.01 -8.05
CA VAL A 260 3.50 -6.20 -8.88
C VAL A 260 2.50 -7.14 -9.56
N GLU A 261 1.23 -6.85 -9.42
CA GLU A 261 0.14 -7.61 -10.03
C GLU A 261 -0.64 -6.71 -10.99
N ARG A 262 -0.71 -7.10 -12.28
CA ARG A 262 -1.64 -6.53 -13.25
C ARG A 262 -2.87 -7.42 -13.34
N CYS A 263 -4.04 -6.89 -13.01
CA CYS A 263 -5.29 -7.66 -12.97
C CYS A 263 -6.08 -7.55 -14.29
N GLN A 264 -7.17 -8.31 -14.38
CA GLN A 264 -8.06 -8.34 -15.56
C GLN A 264 -8.73 -7.01 -15.88
N PHE A 265 -8.81 -6.10 -14.94
CA PHE A 265 -9.39 -4.76 -15.14
C PHE A 265 -8.36 -3.73 -15.59
N ASP A 266 -7.17 -4.18 -15.90
CA ASP A 266 -6.04 -3.36 -16.28
C ASP A 266 -5.61 -2.35 -15.20
N THR A 267 -5.77 -2.73 -13.94
CA THR A 267 -5.19 -2.03 -12.80
C THR A 267 -3.94 -2.74 -12.30
N VAL A 268 -3.08 -2.02 -11.64
CA VAL A 268 -1.79 -2.48 -11.13
C VAL A 268 -1.75 -2.33 -9.62
N ARG A 269 -1.40 -3.40 -8.93
CA ARG A 269 -1.15 -3.41 -7.49
C ARG A 269 0.32 -3.69 -7.22
N MET A 270 0.98 -2.79 -6.50
CA MET A 270 2.34 -2.99 -6.01
C MET A 270 2.31 -3.15 -4.48
N VAL A 271 2.91 -4.23 -3.97
CA VAL A 271 2.98 -4.56 -2.54
C VAL A 271 4.35 -5.05 -2.12
#